data_698a48150622c3b5f3e14f262b0f4817
#
_entry.id   698a48150622c3b5f3e14f262b0f4817
#
_cell.length_a   1.000
_cell.length_b   1.000
_cell.length_c   1.000
_cell.angle_alpha   90.00
_cell.angle_beta   90.00
_cell.angle_gamma   90.00
#
_symmetry.space_group_name_H-M   'P 1'
#
loop_
_entity.id
_entity.type
_entity.pdbx_description
1 polymer ?
#
loop_
_entity_poly.entity_id
_entity_poly.type
_entity_poly.pdbx_seq_one_letter_code
_entity_poly.pdbx_strand_id
1 'polypeptide(L)'
;MRSEGLTLEAAQRVVDDWIRANGGYWPPLVNLARLVEEVGELSRELNHRHGIKVRKRDEPEQDLALELADILFVLIALANEQGIDLDDALRRTLAKYATRDAGRWASSENEAQHQDDDGQDQNPPRGSP
;
A
#
# COMPACT_ATOMS: atom_id res chain seq x y z
N MET A 1 -2.31 -25.57 -14.31
CA MET A 1 -2.08 -24.43 -15.22
C MET A 1 -1.92 -23.16 -14.40
N ARG A 2 -0.73 -22.60 -14.35
CA ARG A 2 -0.57 -21.27 -13.76
C ARG A 2 -1.18 -20.26 -14.72
N SER A 3 -2.21 -19.54 -14.27
CA SER A 3 -2.68 -18.37 -14.99
C SER A 3 -1.56 -17.34 -15.03
N GLU A 4 -1.32 -16.73 -16.18
CA GLU A 4 -0.44 -15.58 -16.27
C GLU A 4 -0.94 -14.48 -15.30
N GLY A 5 -0.04 -13.81 -14.59
CA GLY A 5 -0.40 -12.72 -13.69
C GLY A 5 -1.09 -11.58 -14.44
N LEU A 6 -2.13 -11.02 -13.85
CA LEU A 6 -2.77 -9.82 -14.39
C LEU A 6 -1.87 -8.61 -14.18
N THR A 7 -1.58 -7.88 -15.25
CA THR A 7 -1.00 -6.54 -15.13
C THR A 7 -2.09 -5.55 -14.71
N LEU A 8 -1.73 -4.37 -14.21
CA LEU A 8 -2.71 -3.32 -13.92
C LEU A 8 -3.52 -2.93 -15.16
N GLU A 9 -2.86 -2.81 -16.30
CA GLU A 9 -3.53 -2.51 -17.57
C GLU A 9 -4.56 -3.59 -17.94
N ALA A 10 -4.17 -4.85 -17.86
CA ALA A 10 -5.08 -5.97 -18.14
C ALA A 10 -6.21 -6.03 -17.12
N ALA A 11 -5.95 -5.81 -15.85
CA ALA A 11 -6.98 -5.76 -14.81
C ALA A 11 -8.00 -4.64 -15.07
N GLN A 12 -7.55 -3.45 -15.48
CA GLN A 12 -8.46 -2.37 -15.86
C GLN A 12 -9.38 -2.76 -17.03
N ARG A 13 -8.85 -3.43 -18.04
CA ARG A 13 -9.66 -3.92 -19.18
C ARG A 13 -10.66 -4.99 -18.75
N VAL A 14 -10.24 -5.97 -17.99
CA VAL A 14 -11.12 -7.06 -17.53
C VAL A 14 -12.25 -6.52 -16.66
N VAL A 15 -11.95 -5.60 -15.76
CA VAL A 15 -12.96 -4.95 -14.90
C VAL A 15 -13.91 -4.10 -15.74
N ASP A 16 -13.41 -3.36 -16.74
CA ASP A 16 -14.26 -2.56 -17.63
C ASP A 16 -15.23 -3.45 -18.41
N ASP A 17 -14.75 -4.54 -18.98
CA ASP A 17 -15.59 -5.49 -19.71
C ASP A 17 -16.68 -6.07 -18.80
N TRP A 18 -16.32 -6.45 -17.58
CA TRP A 18 -17.27 -6.99 -16.61
C TRP A 18 -18.34 -5.97 -16.21
N ILE A 19 -17.94 -4.74 -15.90
CA ILE A 19 -18.87 -3.68 -15.51
C ILE A 19 -19.84 -3.37 -16.64
N ARG A 20 -19.35 -3.23 -17.87
CA ARG A 20 -20.20 -2.96 -19.04
C ARG A 20 -21.18 -4.10 -19.33
N ALA A 21 -20.78 -5.33 -19.09
CA ALA A 21 -21.64 -6.51 -19.25
C ALA A 21 -22.67 -6.65 -18.12
N ASN A 22 -22.49 -6.00 -16.98
CA ASN A 22 -23.30 -6.15 -15.78
C ASN A 22 -23.98 -4.84 -15.33
N GLY A 23 -24.45 -4.04 -16.27
CA GLY A 23 -25.27 -2.85 -15.99
C GLY A 23 -24.57 -1.51 -16.10
N GLY A 24 -23.26 -1.50 -16.36
CA GLY A 24 -22.50 -0.26 -16.53
C GLY A 24 -21.98 0.35 -15.22
N TYR A 25 -21.28 1.44 -15.35
CA TYR A 25 -20.66 2.14 -14.22
C TYR A 25 -21.69 2.85 -13.32
N TRP A 26 -21.46 2.77 -12.02
CA TRP A 26 -22.18 3.59 -11.06
C TRP A 26 -21.60 5.01 -11.04
N PRO A 27 -22.39 6.01 -10.60
CA PRO A 27 -21.86 7.36 -10.43
C PRO A 27 -20.63 7.39 -9.52
N PRO A 28 -19.66 8.28 -9.78
CA PRO A 28 -18.39 8.31 -9.03
C PRO A 28 -18.55 8.42 -7.52
N LEU A 29 -19.49 9.25 -7.06
CA LEU A 29 -19.72 9.41 -5.62
C LEU A 29 -20.32 8.16 -4.97
N VAL A 30 -21.09 7.36 -5.70
CA VAL A 30 -21.61 6.08 -5.22
C VAL A 30 -20.45 5.08 -5.07
N ASN A 31 -19.54 5.02 -6.03
CA ASN A 31 -18.34 4.20 -5.94
C ASN A 31 -17.42 4.65 -4.81
N LEU A 32 -17.28 5.95 -4.59
CA LEU A 32 -16.52 6.47 -3.46
C LEU A 32 -17.13 6.03 -2.12
N ALA A 33 -18.45 6.13 -1.97
CA ALA A 33 -19.13 5.66 -0.76
C ALA A 33 -18.92 4.17 -0.53
N ARG A 34 -18.99 3.36 -1.59
CA ARG A 34 -18.69 1.93 -1.54
C ARG A 34 -17.25 1.67 -1.12
N LEU A 35 -16.29 2.41 -1.64
CA LEU A 35 -14.89 2.29 -1.26
C LEU A 35 -14.69 2.54 0.24
N VAL A 36 -15.33 3.56 0.79
CA VAL A 36 -15.27 3.87 2.22
C VAL A 36 -15.86 2.73 3.07
N GLU A 37 -16.97 2.13 2.64
CA GLU A 37 -17.56 0.96 3.30
C GLU A 37 -16.60 -0.24 3.30
N GLU A 38 -16.00 -0.57 2.15
CA GLU A 38 -15.05 -1.69 2.03
C GLU A 38 -13.80 -1.46 2.88
N VAL A 39 -13.28 -0.25 2.93
CA VAL A 39 -12.16 0.12 3.81
C VAL A 39 -12.55 -0.02 5.28
N GLY A 40 -13.77 0.33 5.64
CA GLY A 40 -14.32 0.13 6.99
C GLY A 40 -14.38 -1.35 7.38
N GLU A 41 -14.83 -2.21 6.48
CA GLU A 41 -14.86 -3.67 6.68
C GLU A 41 -13.44 -4.25 6.81
N LEU A 42 -12.51 -3.80 5.99
CA LEU A 42 -11.10 -4.17 6.10
C LEU A 42 -10.52 -3.76 7.45
N SER A 43 -10.77 -2.53 7.88
CA SER A 43 -10.33 -2.02 9.19
C SER A 43 -10.88 -2.87 10.34
N ARG A 44 -12.14 -3.23 10.28
CA ARG A 44 -12.78 -4.10 11.27
C ARG A 44 -12.12 -5.48 11.32
N GLU A 45 -11.87 -6.10 10.18
CA GLU A 45 -11.25 -7.42 10.12
C GLU A 45 -9.82 -7.41 10.64
N LEU A 46 -9.03 -6.39 10.29
CA LEU A 46 -7.66 -6.21 10.79
C LEU A 46 -7.64 -5.97 12.31
N ASN A 47 -8.61 -5.22 12.84
CA ASN A 47 -8.75 -5.03 14.29
C ASN A 47 -9.12 -6.33 15.03
N HIS A 48 -9.91 -7.20 14.42
CA HIS A 48 -10.24 -8.51 14.99
C HIS A 48 -9.02 -9.44 15.01
N ARG A 49 -8.18 -9.39 13.97
CA ARG A 49 -7.01 -10.27 13.85
C ARG A 49 -5.81 -9.82 14.68
N HIS A 50 -5.57 -8.53 14.74
CA HIS A 50 -4.32 -7.93 15.25
C HIS A 50 -4.53 -6.87 16.32
N GLY A 51 -5.76 -6.41 16.54
CA GLY A 51 -6.10 -5.34 17.47
C GLY A 51 -6.64 -5.85 18.80
N ILE A 52 -7.18 -4.90 19.57
CA ILE A 52 -7.75 -5.12 20.90
C ILE A 52 -9.19 -5.64 20.82
N LYS A 53 -9.88 -5.37 19.72
CA LYS A 53 -11.28 -5.70 19.55
C LYS A 53 -11.47 -7.20 19.31
N VAL A 54 -12.20 -7.85 20.20
CA VAL A 54 -12.50 -9.28 20.10
C VAL A 54 -13.70 -9.50 19.18
N ARG A 55 -13.57 -10.44 18.23
CA ARG A 55 -14.67 -10.87 17.39
C ARG A 55 -15.79 -11.47 18.23
N LYS A 56 -17.04 -11.13 17.91
CA LYS A 56 -18.21 -11.75 18.55
C LYS A 56 -18.28 -13.23 18.16
N ARG A 57 -18.85 -14.08 19.06
CA ARG A 57 -18.95 -15.53 18.88
C ARG A 57 -19.58 -15.96 17.55
N ASP A 58 -20.58 -15.21 17.07
CA ASP A 58 -21.37 -15.52 15.88
C ASP A 58 -20.88 -14.78 14.62
N GLU A 59 -19.81 -14.01 14.72
CA GLU A 59 -19.28 -13.22 13.63
C GLU A 59 -18.29 -14.06 12.81
N PRO A 60 -18.60 -14.35 11.53
CA PRO A 60 -17.72 -15.16 10.70
C PRO A 60 -16.41 -14.42 10.42
N GLU A 61 -15.33 -15.19 10.29
CA GLU A 61 -14.06 -14.68 9.81
C GLU A 61 -14.19 -14.31 8.34
N GLN A 62 -13.82 -13.07 8.00
CA GLN A 62 -13.80 -12.61 6.62
C GLN A 62 -12.49 -13.04 5.93
N ASP A 63 -12.57 -13.30 4.63
CA ASP A 63 -11.39 -13.55 3.81
C ASP A 63 -10.70 -12.20 3.52
N LEU A 64 -9.57 -11.97 4.17
CA LEU A 64 -8.81 -10.73 4.02
C LEU A 64 -8.37 -10.49 2.58
N ALA A 65 -8.03 -11.54 1.84
CA ALA A 65 -7.66 -11.43 0.44
C ALA A 65 -8.80 -10.90 -0.42
N LEU A 66 -10.02 -11.37 -0.19
CA LEU A 66 -11.21 -10.91 -0.90
C LEU A 66 -11.59 -9.47 -0.51
N GLU A 67 -11.43 -9.08 0.75
CA GLU A 67 -11.66 -7.69 1.19
C GLU A 67 -10.70 -6.73 0.48
N LEU A 68 -9.42 -7.09 0.38
CA LEU A 68 -8.44 -6.29 -0.36
C LEU A 68 -8.76 -6.24 -1.87
N ALA A 69 -9.19 -7.36 -2.43
CA ALA A 69 -9.59 -7.43 -3.84
C ALA A 69 -10.84 -6.59 -4.14
N ASP A 70 -11.82 -6.54 -3.24
CA ASP A 70 -13.00 -5.69 -3.36
C ASP A 70 -12.63 -4.20 -3.40
N ILE A 71 -11.70 -3.78 -2.55
CA ILE A 71 -11.16 -2.41 -2.56
C ILE A 71 -10.46 -2.12 -3.88
N LEU A 72 -9.60 -3.03 -4.33
CA LEU A 72 -8.90 -2.89 -5.61
C LEU A 72 -9.88 -2.79 -6.78
N PHE A 73 -10.93 -3.61 -6.79
CA PHE A 73 -11.98 -3.56 -7.83
C PHE A 73 -12.64 -2.19 -7.90
N VAL A 74 -13.01 -1.60 -6.76
CA VAL A 74 -13.65 -0.29 -6.72
C VAL A 74 -12.68 0.81 -7.16
N LEU A 75 -11.39 0.73 -6.76
CA LEU A 75 -10.37 1.66 -7.23
C LEU A 75 -10.17 1.60 -8.74
N ILE A 76 -10.16 0.39 -9.31
CA ILE A 76 -10.06 0.21 -10.76
C ILE A 76 -11.30 0.78 -11.46
N ALA A 77 -12.49 0.53 -10.92
CA ALA A 77 -13.73 1.09 -11.47
C ALA A 77 -13.71 2.63 -11.50
N LEU A 78 -13.26 3.27 -10.43
CA LEU A 78 -13.11 4.72 -10.37
C LEU A 78 -12.07 5.23 -11.39
N ALA A 79 -10.93 4.56 -11.50
CA ALA A 79 -9.91 4.92 -12.47
C ALA A 79 -10.42 4.82 -13.91
N ASN A 80 -11.09 3.72 -14.24
CA ASN A 80 -11.67 3.51 -15.58
C ASN A 80 -12.68 4.61 -15.94
N GLU A 81 -13.56 4.93 -15.01
CA GLU A 81 -14.58 5.97 -15.22
C GLU A 81 -13.98 7.36 -15.44
N GLN A 82 -12.88 7.66 -14.74
CA GLN A 82 -12.17 8.93 -14.86
C GLN A 82 -11.12 8.94 -15.99
N GLY A 83 -10.98 7.85 -16.75
CA GLY A 83 -10.01 7.74 -17.81
C GLY A 83 -8.56 7.71 -17.32
N ILE A 84 -8.32 7.19 -16.13
CA ILE A 84 -7.00 7.14 -15.49
C ILE A 84 -6.32 5.80 -15.78
N ASP A 85 -5.07 5.85 -16.26
CA ASP A 85 -4.18 4.71 -16.38
C ASP A 85 -3.46 4.49 -15.04
N LEU A 86 -3.84 3.44 -14.32
CA LEU A 86 -3.28 3.12 -13.00
C LEU A 86 -1.83 2.64 -13.07
N ASP A 87 -1.42 2.00 -14.16
CA ASP A 87 -0.01 1.62 -14.33
C ASP A 87 0.87 2.88 -14.37
N ASP A 88 0.52 3.84 -15.19
CA ASP A 88 1.21 5.13 -15.26
C ASP A 88 1.17 5.88 -13.92
N ALA A 89 0.01 5.97 -13.29
CA ALA A 89 -0.15 6.64 -12.01
C ALA A 89 0.70 6.00 -10.90
N LEU A 90 0.73 4.68 -10.83
CA LEU A 90 1.54 3.97 -9.83
C LEU A 90 3.04 4.15 -10.08
N ARG A 91 3.48 4.09 -11.35
CA ARG A 91 4.89 4.37 -11.73
C ARG A 91 5.32 5.76 -11.29
N ARG A 92 4.49 6.77 -11.52
CA ARG A 92 4.75 8.16 -11.08
C ARG A 92 4.81 8.27 -9.56
N THR A 93 3.95 7.56 -8.85
CA THR A 93 3.94 7.52 -7.39
C THR A 93 5.22 6.90 -6.86
N LEU A 94 5.64 5.76 -7.40
CA LEU A 94 6.87 5.09 -7.01
C LEU A 94 8.12 5.94 -7.29
N ALA A 95 8.16 6.61 -8.43
CA ALA A 95 9.25 7.54 -8.76
C ALA A 95 9.32 8.72 -7.77
N LYS A 96 8.18 9.27 -7.37
CA LYS A 96 8.07 10.32 -6.35
C LYS A 96 8.60 9.85 -5.00
N TYR A 97 8.24 8.64 -4.56
CA TYR A 97 8.72 8.09 -3.30
C TYR A 97 10.23 7.80 -3.34
N ALA A 98 10.74 7.24 -4.42
CA ALA A 98 12.17 7.00 -4.60
C ALA A 98 12.98 8.29 -4.52
N THR A 99 12.54 9.37 -5.15
CA THR A 99 13.20 10.67 -5.10
C THR A 99 13.15 11.29 -3.71
N ARG A 100 12.00 11.23 -3.04
CA ARG A 100 11.82 11.76 -1.69
C ARG A 100 12.66 11.01 -0.65
N ASP A 101 12.71 9.69 -0.74
CA ASP A 101 13.34 8.85 0.27
C ASP A 101 14.83 8.64 0.04
N ALA A 102 15.34 8.83 -1.18
CA ALA A 102 16.77 8.77 -1.50
C ALA A 102 17.59 9.74 -0.63
N GLY A 103 17.09 10.96 -0.38
CA GLY A 103 17.73 11.92 0.50
C GLY A 103 17.75 11.54 1.98
N ARG A 104 16.73 10.81 2.45
CA ARG A 104 16.62 10.35 3.84
C ARG A 104 17.58 9.21 4.16
N TRP A 105 17.72 8.26 3.27
CA TRP A 105 18.62 7.11 3.45
C TRP A 105 20.08 7.54 3.40
N ALA A 106 20.47 8.45 2.51
CA ALA A 106 21.82 9.02 2.44
C ALA A 106 22.20 9.78 3.73
N SER A 107 21.25 10.51 4.35
CA SER A 107 21.48 11.22 5.62
C SER A 107 21.69 10.27 6.79
N SER A 108 20.95 9.16 6.88
CA SER A 108 21.09 8.17 7.95
C SER A 108 22.39 7.38 7.85
N GLU A 109 22.87 7.07 6.65
CA GLU A 109 24.16 6.42 6.43
C GLU A 109 25.34 7.34 6.82
N ASN A 110 25.26 8.63 6.54
CA ASN A 110 26.28 9.60 6.94
C ASN A 110 26.32 9.81 8.45
N GLU A 111 25.19 9.81 9.14
CA GLU A 111 25.13 9.89 10.59
C GLU A 111 25.69 8.65 11.27
N ALA A 112 25.44 7.46 10.73
CA ALA A 112 25.99 6.21 11.25
C ALA A 112 27.51 6.12 11.07
N GLN A 113 28.06 6.60 9.95
CA GLN A 113 29.50 6.62 9.71
C GLN A 113 30.25 7.64 10.56
N HIS A 114 29.59 8.71 11.00
CA HIS A 114 30.21 9.74 11.86
C HIS A 114 30.28 9.32 13.34
N GLN A 115 29.44 8.41 13.79
CA GLN A 115 29.46 7.89 15.16
C GLN A 115 30.55 6.85 15.42
N ASP A 116 31.02 6.18 14.38
CA ASP A 116 32.07 5.15 14.51
C ASP A 116 33.50 5.74 14.52
N ASP A 117 33.69 7.01 14.13
CA ASP A 117 35.00 7.66 14.02
C ASP A 117 35.43 8.45 15.31
N ASP A 118 34.50 8.71 16.21
CA ASP A 118 34.79 9.46 17.46
C ASP A 118 35.28 8.58 18.62
N GLY A 119 35.58 7.30 18.39
CA GLY A 119 35.91 6.32 19.42
C GLY A 119 37.37 5.95 19.62
N GLN A 120 38.32 6.53 18.87
CA GLN A 120 39.73 6.17 19.02
C GLN A 120 40.65 7.40 19.04
N ASP A 121 40.72 8.09 20.13
CA ASP A 121 41.96 8.72 20.58
C ASP A 121 41.81 9.33 21.98
N GLN A 122 42.11 8.56 23.02
CA GLN A 122 42.53 9.08 24.29
C GLN A 122 43.36 8.05 25.05
N ASN A 123 44.63 8.02 24.74
CA ASN A 123 45.60 7.40 25.63
C ASN A 123 46.60 8.49 26.04
N PRO A 124 46.59 8.96 27.29
CA PRO A 124 47.57 9.94 27.77
C PRO A 124 48.95 9.29 27.98
N PRO A 125 50.06 9.98 27.71
CA PRO A 125 51.39 9.42 27.93
C PRO A 125 51.67 9.34 29.43
N ARG A 126 52.05 8.16 29.89
CA ARG A 126 52.54 7.94 31.22
C ARG A 126 53.93 8.55 31.32
N GLY A 127 54.07 9.58 32.15
CA GLY A 127 55.37 10.06 32.57
C GLY A 127 56.04 9.07 33.52
N SER A 128 57.28 8.75 33.26
CA SER A 128 58.17 8.03 34.18
C SER A 128 58.93 9.01 35.03
N PRO A 129 59.33 8.59 36.26
CA PRO A 129 60.06 9.46 37.24
C PRO A 129 61.50 9.69 36.85
#